data_7da29884bf9b88bedf68fc08931ce279
#
_entry.id   7da29884bf9b88bedf68fc08931ce279
#
_cell.length_a   1.000
_cell.length_b   1.000
_cell.length_c   1.000
_cell.angle_alpha   90.00
_cell.angle_beta   90.00
_cell.angle_gamma   90.00
#
_symmetry.space_group_name_H-M   'P 1'
#
loop_
_entity.id
_entity.type
_entity.pdbx_description
1 polymer ?
#
loop_
_entity_poly.entity_id
_entity_poly.type
_entity_poly.pdbx_seq_one_letter_code
_entity_poly.pdbx_strand_id
1 'polypeptide(L)'
;MNKRKITNPFNVKFKPFNNYGSPIPGMSWHKITYSEKTGQGTYLLKMSPGAKSKFHKHTNFEEFVMLEGELIDLDNKIFKKGDVVTFKPGSKHFSYTKNGCLILVFMRSRNKLINK
;
A
#
# COMPACT_ATOMS: atom_id res chain seq x y z
N MET A 1 -18.50 -23.33 6.69
CA MET A 1 -19.05 -22.03 6.30
C MET A 1 -18.38 -21.56 5.02
N ASN A 2 -19.16 -21.24 4.00
CA ASN A 2 -18.64 -20.89 2.67
C ASN A 2 -18.65 -19.36 2.38
N LYS A 3 -18.93 -18.54 3.40
CA LYS A 3 -18.88 -17.07 3.27
C LYS A 3 -17.65 -16.46 3.95
N ARG A 4 -16.69 -17.29 4.31
CA ARG A 4 -15.46 -16.86 4.96
C ARG A 4 -14.31 -17.00 3.98
N LYS A 5 -13.39 -16.03 4.04
CA LYS A 5 -12.10 -16.09 3.37
C LYS A 5 -11.02 -15.83 4.40
N ILE A 6 -10.00 -16.66 4.44
CA ILE A 6 -8.86 -16.47 5.34
C ILE A 6 -7.64 -16.17 4.49
N THR A 7 -6.99 -15.06 4.78
CA THR A 7 -5.78 -14.64 4.07
C THR A 7 -4.63 -14.52 5.06
N ASN A 8 -3.58 -15.28 4.84
CA ASN A 8 -2.36 -15.14 5.63
C ASN A 8 -1.37 -14.28 4.85
N PRO A 9 -1.01 -13.09 5.36
CA PRO A 9 -0.12 -12.17 4.64
C PRO A 9 1.24 -12.75 4.29
N PHE A 10 1.69 -13.74 5.03
CA PHE A 10 3.02 -14.33 4.85
C PHE A 10 3.00 -15.55 3.94
N ASN A 11 1.84 -15.91 3.40
CA ASN A 11 1.67 -17.14 2.64
C ASN A 11 0.74 -16.96 1.43
N VAL A 12 0.83 -15.83 0.75
CA VAL A 12 0.05 -15.55 -0.45
C VAL A 12 0.99 -15.22 -1.60
N LYS A 13 0.46 -15.32 -2.82
CA LYS A 13 1.20 -14.95 -4.03
C LYS A 13 0.97 -13.47 -4.31
N PHE A 14 2.04 -12.77 -4.70
CA PHE A 14 1.99 -11.36 -5.05
C PHE A 14 2.15 -11.20 -6.56
N LYS A 15 1.46 -10.21 -7.12
CA LYS A 15 1.55 -9.83 -8.53
C LYS A 15 2.08 -8.40 -8.62
N PRO A 16 2.64 -7.99 -9.76
CA PRO A 16 3.11 -6.62 -9.92
C PRO A 16 2.02 -5.61 -9.56
N PHE A 17 2.39 -4.57 -8.81
CA PHE A 17 1.47 -3.54 -8.40
C PHE A 17 1.21 -2.59 -9.57
N ASN A 18 0.01 -2.65 -10.13
CA ASN A 18 -0.38 -1.90 -11.32
C ASN A 18 -1.64 -1.06 -11.10
N ASN A 19 -1.86 -0.61 -9.87
CA ASN A 19 -3.08 0.11 -9.51
C ASN A 19 -3.28 1.41 -10.31
N TYR A 20 -2.23 1.97 -10.86
CA TYR A 20 -2.28 3.18 -11.68
C TYR A 20 -2.08 2.90 -13.18
N GLY A 21 -2.18 1.64 -13.58
CA GLY A 21 -2.02 1.20 -14.97
C GLY A 21 -0.72 0.46 -15.19
N SER A 22 0.41 1.15 -15.18
CA SER A 22 1.71 0.51 -15.35
C SER A 22 2.25 -0.02 -14.03
N PRO A 23 2.93 -1.17 -14.01
CA PRO A 23 3.57 -1.68 -12.82
C PRO A 23 4.63 -0.70 -12.30
N ILE A 24 4.76 -0.60 -10.99
CA ILE A 24 5.80 0.19 -10.34
C ILE A 24 6.92 -0.76 -9.94
N PRO A 25 8.18 -0.49 -10.36
CA PRO A 25 9.29 -1.37 -10.04
C PRO A 25 9.42 -1.62 -8.54
N GLY A 26 9.62 -2.89 -8.17
CA GLY A 26 9.81 -3.30 -6.78
C GLY A 26 8.55 -3.35 -5.94
N MET A 27 7.40 -3.05 -6.50
CA MET A 27 6.13 -3.10 -5.77
C MET A 27 5.26 -4.22 -6.31
N SER A 28 4.66 -4.98 -5.37
CA SER A 28 3.73 -6.05 -5.71
C SER A 28 2.59 -6.07 -4.70
N TRP A 29 1.45 -6.64 -5.09
CA TRP A 29 0.29 -6.67 -4.22
C TRP A 29 -0.47 -7.99 -4.31
N HIS A 30 -1.30 -8.20 -3.29
CA HIS A 30 -2.28 -9.26 -3.24
C HIS A 30 -3.60 -8.65 -2.81
N LYS A 31 -4.57 -8.63 -3.71
CA LYS A 31 -5.88 -8.04 -3.43
C LYS A 31 -6.70 -9.00 -2.57
N ILE A 32 -7.18 -8.52 -1.44
CA ILE A 32 -8.03 -9.30 -0.54
C ILE A 32 -9.49 -9.03 -0.86
N THR A 33 -9.96 -7.80 -0.64
CA THR A 33 -11.29 -7.34 -1.02
C THR A 33 -11.14 -5.95 -1.63
N TYR A 34 -10.64 -5.91 -2.86
CA TYR A 34 -10.34 -4.64 -3.51
C TYR A 34 -11.10 -4.52 -4.82
N SER A 35 -11.83 -3.41 -4.98
CA SER A 35 -12.55 -3.11 -6.21
C SER A 35 -11.68 -2.24 -7.12
N GLU A 36 -11.30 -2.78 -8.27
CA GLU A 36 -10.54 -2.01 -9.25
C GLU A 36 -11.39 -0.89 -9.86
N LYS A 37 -12.71 -1.02 -9.79
CA LYS A 37 -13.61 0.00 -10.29
C LYS A 37 -13.62 1.26 -9.43
N THR A 38 -13.59 1.10 -8.11
CA THR A 38 -13.70 2.24 -7.17
C THR A 38 -12.40 2.55 -6.46
N GLY A 39 -11.48 1.59 -6.35
CA GLY A 39 -10.30 1.72 -5.52
C GLY A 39 -10.58 1.53 -4.04
N GLN A 40 -11.75 1.00 -3.70
CA GLN A 40 -12.12 0.71 -2.32
C GLN A 40 -11.80 -0.73 -1.98
N GLY A 41 -11.27 -0.95 -0.80
CA GLY A 41 -11.05 -2.29 -0.27
C GLY A 41 -9.71 -2.45 0.40
N THR A 42 -9.31 -3.71 0.53
CA THR A 42 -8.15 -4.11 1.32
C THR A 42 -7.19 -4.90 0.44
N TYR A 43 -5.91 -4.59 0.56
CA TYR A 43 -4.87 -5.37 -0.13
C TYR A 43 -3.58 -5.40 0.68
N LEU A 44 -2.75 -6.39 0.38
CA LEU A 44 -1.40 -6.46 0.89
C LEU A 44 -0.46 -5.82 -0.14
N LEU A 45 0.46 -5.01 0.34
CA LEU A 45 1.48 -4.38 -0.50
C LEU A 45 2.85 -4.84 -0.01
N LYS A 46 3.65 -5.34 -0.95
CA LYS A 46 5.02 -5.74 -0.68
C LYS A 46 5.95 -4.85 -1.48
N MET A 47 6.96 -4.31 -0.81
CA MET A 47 7.96 -3.48 -1.47
C MET A 47 9.33 -4.13 -1.29
N SER A 48 10.02 -4.32 -2.41
CA SER A 48 11.39 -4.86 -2.40
C SER A 48 12.37 -3.80 -1.91
N PRO A 49 13.56 -4.20 -1.42
CA PRO A 49 14.58 -3.22 -1.02
C PRO A 49 14.83 -2.19 -2.10
N GLY A 50 14.78 -0.91 -1.74
CA GLY A 50 14.99 0.21 -2.66
C GLY A 50 13.75 0.67 -3.42
N ALA A 51 12.62 0.00 -3.27
CA ALA A 51 11.41 0.39 -3.97
C ALA A 51 10.87 1.73 -3.46
N LYS A 52 10.25 2.48 -4.37
CA LYS A 52 9.71 3.81 -4.10
C LYS A 52 8.34 3.94 -4.76
N SER A 53 7.36 4.42 -4.00
CA SER A 53 6.03 4.67 -4.54
C SER A 53 6.02 5.93 -5.40
N LYS A 54 4.97 6.09 -6.21
CA LYS A 54 4.76 7.31 -7.00
C LYS A 54 4.21 8.41 -6.13
N PHE A 55 4.52 9.65 -6.44
CA PHE A 55 3.95 10.80 -5.76
C PHE A 55 2.45 10.85 -6.04
N HIS A 56 1.64 10.88 -4.97
CA HIS A 56 0.20 10.77 -5.09
C HIS A 56 -0.51 11.57 -4.01
N LYS A 57 -1.80 11.84 -4.29
CA LYS A 57 -2.70 12.51 -3.37
C LYS A 57 -3.74 11.53 -2.88
N HIS A 58 -4.01 11.55 -1.58
CA HIS A 58 -5.08 10.75 -0.99
C HIS A 58 -6.42 11.43 -1.23
N THR A 59 -7.30 10.77 -1.98
CA THR A 59 -8.63 11.28 -2.29
C THR A 59 -9.62 11.02 -1.15
N ASN A 60 -9.27 10.10 -0.25
CA ASN A 60 -10.05 9.74 0.92
C ASN A 60 -9.06 9.29 1.99
N PHE A 61 -9.56 8.89 3.16
CA PHE A 61 -8.70 8.29 4.17
C PHE A 61 -8.06 7.02 3.62
N GLU A 62 -6.79 6.86 3.94
CA GLU A 62 -6.08 5.59 3.77
C GLU A 62 -5.49 5.21 5.11
N GLU A 63 -5.64 3.95 5.48
CA GLU A 63 -4.96 3.42 6.67
C GLU A 63 -4.18 2.19 6.28
N PHE A 64 -3.01 2.01 6.89
CA PHE A 64 -2.25 0.78 6.69
C PHE A 64 -1.53 0.37 7.95
N VAL A 65 -1.28 -0.93 8.03
CA VAL A 65 -0.54 -1.54 9.13
C VAL A 65 0.78 -2.06 8.60
N MET A 66 1.87 -1.68 9.25
CA MET A 66 3.19 -2.21 8.93
C MET A 66 3.29 -3.62 9.51
N LEU A 67 3.31 -4.63 8.65
CA LEU A 67 3.42 -6.03 9.09
C LEU A 67 4.87 -6.46 9.22
N GLU A 68 5.75 -6.01 8.33
CA GLU A 68 7.18 -6.30 8.33
C GLU A 68 7.96 -5.14 7.73
N GLY A 69 9.20 -4.97 8.19
CA GLY A 69 10.11 -3.99 7.61
C GLY A 69 9.80 -2.56 8.01
N GLU A 70 10.34 -1.63 7.22
CA GLU A 70 10.19 -0.20 7.45
C GLU A 70 9.85 0.52 6.18
N LEU A 71 9.07 1.59 6.32
CA LEU A 71 8.71 2.48 5.23
C LEU A 71 9.09 3.91 5.65
N ILE A 72 9.75 4.63 4.75
CA ILE A 72 10.22 5.99 5.02
C ILE A 72 9.38 6.95 4.20
N ASP A 73 8.72 7.89 4.88
CA ASP A 73 7.84 8.84 4.22
C ASP A 73 8.62 10.06 3.69
N LEU A 74 7.97 10.88 2.89
CA LEU A 74 8.54 12.07 2.25
C LEU A 74 9.24 12.99 3.24
N ASP A 75 8.72 13.11 4.45
CA ASP A 75 9.28 13.98 5.51
C ASP A 75 10.34 13.26 6.38
N ASN A 76 10.80 12.09 5.92
CA ASN A 76 11.78 11.24 6.62
C ASN A 76 11.25 10.54 7.87
N LYS A 77 9.93 10.58 8.09
CA LYS A 77 9.33 9.81 9.17
C LYS A 77 9.40 8.32 8.82
N ILE A 78 9.82 7.51 9.78
CA ILE A 78 9.95 6.06 9.59
C ILE A 78 8.75 5.36 10.21
N PHE A 79 8.08 4.54 9.42
CA PHE A 79 7.01 3.67 9.90
C PHE A 79 7.58 2.27 10.10
N LYS A 80 7.32 1.68 11.24
CA LYS A 80 7.92 0.42 11.69
C LYS A 80 6.85 -0.64 11.91
N LYS A 81 7.28 -1.89 11.96
CA LYS A 81 6.43 -3.03 12.27
C LYS A 81 5.51 -2.73 13.46
N GLY A 82 4.22 -2.94 13.27
CA GLY A 82 3.18 -2.70 14.26
C GLY A 82 2.56 -1.32 14.20
N ASP A 83 3.14 -0.37 13.46
CA ASP A 83 2.53 0.95 13.32
C ASP A 83 1.28 0.87 12.46
N VAL A 84 0.26 1.60 12.89
CA VAL A 84 -0.93 1.87 12.07
C VAL A 84 -0.86 3.33 11.66
N VAL A 85 -0.82 3.56 10.35
CA VAL A 85 -0.64 4.90 9.79
C VAL A 85 -1.93 5.33 9.11
N THR A 86 -2.40 6.53 9.40
CA THR A 86 -3.58 7.11 8.78
C THR A 86 -3.18 8.35 7.98
N PHE A 87 -3.54 8.35 6.69
CA PHE A 87 -3.44 9.52 5.85
C PHE A 87 -4.82 10.10 5.61
N LYS A 88 -4.98 11.39 5.89
CA LYS A 88 -6.25 12.10 5.70
C LYS A 88 -6.43 12.52 4.25
N PRO A 89 -7.67 12.72 3.80
CA PRO A 89 -7.92 13.24 2.46
C PRO A 89 -7.16 14.53 2.20
N GLY A 90 -6.58 14.66 1.02
CA GLY A 90 -5.81 15.82 0.61
C GLY A 90 -4.32 15.74 0.87
N SER A 91 -3.87 14.79 1.69
CA SER A 91 -2.43 14.61 1.92
C SER A 91 -1.74 14.13 0.64
N LYS A 92 -0.51 14.60 0.43
CA LYS A 92 0.28 14.29 -0.75
C LYS A 92 1.63 13.76 -0.32
N HIS A 93 2.08 12.66 -0.90
CA HIS A 93 3.37 12.11 -0.54
C HIS A 93 3.84 11.03 -1.52
N PHE A 94 5.05 10.56 -1.27
CA PHE A 94 5.56 9.27 -1.71
C PHE A 94 6.33 8.66 -0.53
N SER A 95 6.56 7.36 -0.62
CA SER A 95 7.32 6.64 0.41
C SER A 95 8.30 5.69 -0.25
N TYR A 96 9.34 5.30 0.47
CA TYR A 96 10.31 4.34 -0.02
C TYR A 96 10.77 3.44 1.11
N THR A 97 11.36 2.31 0.76
CA THR A 97 11.90 1.37 1.74
C THR A 97 13.36 1.05 1.40
N LYS A 98 14.21 1.01 2.40
CA LYS A 98 15.62 0.62 2.20
C LYS A 98 15.77 -0.89 2.13
N ASN A 99 15.10 -1.61 3.02
CA ASN A 99 15.31 -3.04 3.22
C ASN A 99 14.10 -3.88 2.87
N GLY A 100 13.04 -3.27 2.35
CA GLY A 100 11.80 -3.95 2.05
C GLY A 100 10.77 -3.85 3.16
N CYS A 101 9.51 -4.05 2.80
CA CYS A 101 8.43 -4.04 3.77
C CYS A 101 7.21 -4.79 3.25
N LEU A 102 6.34 -5.15 4.19
CA LEU A 102 5.03 -5.76 3.93
C LEU A 102 3.98 -4.97 4.69
N ILE A 103 2.94 -4.56 3.98
CA ILE A 103 1.95 -3.61 4.49
C ILE A 103 0.55 -4.14 4.21
N LEU A 104 -0.35 -4.01 5.17
CA LEU A 104 -1.77 -4.27 4.97
C LEU A 104 -2.48 -2.92 4.81
N VAL A 105 -3.11 -2.70 3.66
CA VAL A 105 -3.65 -1.40 3.26
C VAL A 105 -5.17 -1.45 3.20
N PHE A 106 -5.81 -0.44 3.78
CA PHE A 106 -7.26 -0.25 3.75
C PHE A 106 -7.57 1.05 3.02
N MET A 107 -8.23 0.94 1.86
CA MET A 107 -8.55 2.07 0.98
C MET A 107 -10.05 2.31 0.93
N ARG A 108 -10.46 3.57 0.92
CA ARG A 108 -11.85 3.97 0.70
C ARG A 108 -12.08 4.43 -0.73
N SER A 109 -11.05 4.95 -1.40
CA SER A 109 -11.06 5.29 -2.83
C SER A 109 -9.63 5.28 -3.34
N ARG A 110 -9.48 5.21 -4.68
CA ARG A 110 -8.16 5.18 -5.30
C ARG A 110 -7.45 6.52 -5.11
N ASN A 111 -6.16 6.45 -4.77
CA ASN A 111 -5.30 7.63 -4.74
C ASN A 111 -5.12 8.18 -6.16
N LYS A 112 -4.78 9.44 -6.26
CA LYS A 112 -4.56 10.11 -7.54
C LYS A 112 -3.07 10.40 -7.72
N LEU A 113 -2.50 9.96 -8.84
CA LEU A 113 -1.14 10.35 -9.19
C LEU A 113 -1.11 11.84 -9.50
N ILE A 114 -0.06 12.51 -9.04
CA ILE A 114 0.12 13.94 -9.29
C ILE A 114 1.57 14.19 -9.67
N ASN A 115 1.77 15.26 -10.42
CA ASN A 115 3.12 15.73 -10.71
C ASN A 115 3.65 16.49 -9.52
N LYS A 116 4.90 16.24 -9.22
CA LYS A 116 5.59 16.94 -8.14
C LYS A 116 6.00 18.35 -8.56
#